data_a4de559cf2ca3a3f4bca33eb484bc9d6
#
_entry.id   a4de559cf2ca3a3f4bca33eb484bc9d6
#
_cell.length_a   1.000
_cell.length_b   1.000
_cell.length_c   1.000
_cell.angle_alpha   90.00
_cell.angle_beta   90.00
_cell.angle_gamma   90.00
#
_symmetry.space_group_name_H-M   'P 1'
#
loop_
_entity.id
_entity.type
_entity.pdbx_description
1 polymer ?
#
loop_
_entity_poly.entity_id
_entity_poly.type
_entity_poly.pdbx_seq_one_letter_code
_entity_poly.pdbx_strand_id
1 'polypeptide(L)'
;MSRSEAVVSLVMITFFAAIQYVFLENVPADVSQFEFLSITNLIGFILTFILFFNELFRLNKRQVVQSLMLSVFLFLFNVFLLKGTSGVSATTSASVLSAYFSFVIVIQFFMTKKAPNVNHIIGVVIVLLGLGIFMKFQFSDLLNMSGLFLLLADITFAAYIVVAGKFATDTNPAILAMGQLFFNFIISTAFYFGEVSIKHTAVVLPKDPLFWGSVVFISIFIRGFYGIVQIYAQRYINAFYTSLIFSTEIVITVFMSPVLAMVFDTKGEEITAVKLAGSLVIVAGVLISDEVIFDKIESKYKAKRLKSGKEKSNGKQESN
;
A
#
# COMPACT_ATOMS: atom_id res chain seq x y z
N MET A 1 16.35 13.39 4.68
CA MET A 1 16.10 12.23 3.80
C MET A 1 16.13 12.71 2.37
N SER A 2 16.89 12.05 1.50
CA SER A 2 16.93 12.30 0.06
C SER A 2 15.78 11.54 -0.65
N ARG A 3 15.51 11.87 -1.95
CA ARG A 3 14.53 11.11 -2.76
C ARG A 3 14.90 9.62 -2.85
N SER A 4 16.19 9.31 -3.03
CA SER A 4 16.65 7.91 -3.11
C SER A 4 16.43 7.16 -1.80
N GLU A 5 16.73 7.77 -0.66
CA GLU A 5 16.44 7.18 0.65
C GLU A 5 14.94 6.95 0.85
N ALA A 6 14.09 7.88 0.38
CA ALA A 6 12.65 7.73 0.44
C ALA A 6 12.16 6.53 -0.40
N VAL A 7 12.69 6.34 -1.63
CA VAL A 7 12.38 5.17 -2.46
C VAL A 7 12.78 3.87 -1.77
N VAL A 8 14.02 3.79 -1.27
CA VAL A 8 14.52 2.60 -0.56
C VAL A 8 13.66 2.30 0.67
N SER A 9 13.31 3.33 1.44
CA SER A 9 12.44 3.17 2.61
C SER A 9 11.05 2.66 2.26
N LEU A 10 10.44 3.15 1.15
CA LEU A 10 9.16 2.65 0.68
C LEU A 10 9.23 1.19 0.23
N VAL A 11 10.27 0.82 -0.52
CA VAL A 11 10.48 -0.60 -0.91
C VAL A 11 10.63 -1.49 0.31
N MET A 12 11.38 -1.03 1.33
CA MET A 12 11.55 -1.80 2.57
C MET A 12 10.23 -2.01 3.32
N ILE A 13 9.39 -0.97 3.45
CA ILE A 13 8.09 -1.14 4.13
C ILE A 13 7.10 -1.95 3.30
N THR A 14 7.21 -1.95 1.97
CA THR A 14 6.42 -2.81 1.08
C THR A 14 6.66 -4.30 1.38
N PHE A 15 7.88 -4.66 1.81
CA PHE A 15 8.18 -6.03 2.25
C PHE A 15 7.34 -6.43 3.47
N PHE A 16 7.21 -5.56 4.47
CA PHE A 16 6.35 -5.83 5.63
C PHE A 16 4.87 -5.88 5.25
N ALA A 17 4.44 -4.99 4.33
CA ALA A 17 3.07 -4.98 3.82
C ALA A 17 2.73 -6.29 3.09
N ALA A 18 3.65 -6.82 2.29
CA ALA A 18 3.45 -8.10 1.61
C ALA A 18 3.28 -9.29 2.58
N ILE A 19 4.00 -9.27 3.70
CA ILE A 19 3.91 -10.31 4.73
C ILE A 19 2.61 -10.19 5.53
N GLN A 20 2.07 -8.98 5.72
CA GLN A 20 0.89 -8.76 6.58
C GLN A 20 -0.32 -9.62 6.20
N TYR A 21 -0.52 -9.91 4.90
CA TYR A 21 -1.68 -10.69 4.45
C TYR A 21 -1.71 -12.10 5.04
N VAL A 22 -0.54 -12.73 5.19
CA VAL A 22 -0.44 -14.05 5.84
C VAL A 22 -0.83 -13.96 7.31
N PHE A 23 -0.43 -12.89 8.00
CA PHE A 23 -0.84 -12.67 9.39
C PHE A 23 -2.34 -12.36 9.51
N LEU A 24 -2.92 -11.65 8.54
CA LEU A 24 -4.36 -11.37 8.53
C LEU A 24 -5.20 -12.62 8.26
N GLU A 25 -4.74 -13.57 7.43
CA GLU A 25 -5.37 -14.87 7.23
C GLU A 25 -5.46 -15.70 8.53
N ASN A 26 -4.51 -15.50 9.44
CA ASN A 26 -4.46 -16.24 10.71
C ASN A 26 -5.28 -15.57 11.84
N VAL A 27 -5.98 -14.47 11.57
CA VAL A 27 -6.93 -13.89 12.53
C VAL A 27 -8.19 -14.75 12.58
N PRO A 28 -8.56 -15.33 13.75
CA PRO A 28 -9.74 -16.20 13.86
C PRO A 28 -11.01 -15.48 13.41
N ALA A 29 -11.89 -16.19 12.71
CA ALA A 29 -13.11 -15.61 12.14
C ALA A 29 -14.16 -15.19 13.20
N ASP A 30 -14.06 -15.70 14.41
CA ASP A 30 -14.90 -15.36 15.57
C ASP A 30 -14.46 -14.08 16.29
N VAL A 31 -13.24 -13.60 15.99
CA VAL A 31 -12.73 -12.36 16.57
C VAL A 31 -13.32 -11.17 15.82
N SER A 32 -13.84 -10.19 16.58
CA SER A 32 -14.30 -8.96 15.97
C SER A 32 -13.15 -8.22 15.27
N GLN A 33 -13.39 -7.83 14.02
CA GLN A 33 -12.43 -6.98 13.28
C GLN A 33 -12.15 -5.67 14.01
N PHE A 34 -13.13 -5.11 14.72
CA PHE A 34 -12.97 -3.87 15.48
C PHE A 34 -12.14 -4.08 16.73
N GLU A 35 -12.23 -5.25 17.37
CA GLU A 35 -11.36 -5.65 18.47
C GLU A 35 -9.91 -5.73 18.01
N PHE A 36 -9.65 -6.45 16.93
CA PHE A 36 -8.32 -6.56 16.33
C PHE A 36 -7.74 -5.18 15.96
N LEU A 37 -8.55 -4.32 15.32
CA LEU A 37 -8.15 -2.95 14.97
C LEU A 37 -7.89 -2.10 16.22
N SER A 38 -8.73 -2.21 17.25
CA SER A 38 -8.55 -1.46 18.50
C SER A 38 -7.21 -1.80 19.16
N ILE A 39 -6.94 -3.09 19.35
CA ILE A 39 -5.70 -3.56 19.99
C ILE A 39 -4.47 -3.16 19.18
N THR A 40 -4.48 -3.41 17.87
CA THR A 40 -3.33 -3.13 17.00
C THR A 40 -3.04 -1.64 16.88
N ASN A 41 -4.07 -0.79 16.79
CA ASN A 41 -3.89 0.65 16.75
C ASN A 41 -3.44 1.23 18.12
N LEU A 42 -3.91 0.66 19.24
CA LEU A 42 -3.47 1.07 20.58
C LEU A 42 -1.97 0.81 20.76
N ILE A 43 -1.51 -0.41 20.45
CA ILE A 43 -0.10 -0.77 20.57
C ILE A 43 0.75 0.08 19.62
N GLY A 44 0.32 0.26 18.36
CA GLY A 44 0.98 1.13 17.39
C GLY A 44 1.03 2.59 17.87
N PHE A 45 -0.05 3.09 18.46
CA PHE A 45 -0.08 4.42 19.06
C PHE A 45 0.91 4.55 20.22
N ILE A 46 0.95 3.59 21.15
CA ILE A 46 1.88 3.61 22.29
C ILE A 46 3.33 3.64 21.78
N LEU A 47 3.68 2.85 20.79
CA LEU A 47 5.02 2.83 20.19
C LEU A 47 5.38 4.20 19.58
N THR A 48 4.48 4.76 18.76
CA THR A 48 4.71 6.06 18.12
C THR A 48 4.71 7.20 19.12
N PHE A 49 3.89 7.11 20.16
CA PHE A 49 3.85 8.08 21.28
C PHE A 49 5.19 8.11 22.03
N ILE A 50 5.76 6.96 22.38
CA ILE A 50 7.07 6.87 23.04
C ILE A 50 8.16 7.49 22.17
N LEU A 51 8.16 7.19 20.85
CA LEU A 51 9.16 7.70 19.92
C LEU A 51 9.07 9.21 19.68
N PHE A 52 7.86 9.77 19.68
CA PHE A 52 7.60 11.14 19.25
C PHE A 52 6.95 12.00 20.33
N PHE A 53 7.07 11.62 21.59
CA PHE A 53 6.45 12.33 22.72
C PHE A 53 6.74 13.84 22.71
N ASN A 54 7.97 14.24 22.38
CA ASN A 54 8.38 15.63 22.33
C ASN A 54 7.64 16.47 21.28
N GLU A 55 7.11 15.85 20.23
CA GLU A 55 6.37 16.56 19.19
C GLU A 55 4.97 16.99 19.63
N LEU A 56 4.42 16.38 20.66
CA LEU A 56 3.11 16.76 21.24
C LEU A 56 3.06 18.20 21.74
N PHE A 57 4.17 18.72 22.24
CA PHE A 57 4.24 20.10 22.74
C PHE A 57 4.11 21.13 21.60
N ARG A 58 4.16 20.70 20.35
CA ARG A 58 4.00 21.52 19.14
C ARG A 58 2.66 21.30 18.45
N LEU A 59 1.75 20.55 19.07
CA LEU A 59 0.46 20.20 18.50
C LEU A 59 -0.43 21.44 18.33
N ASN A 60 -1.06 21.57 17.16
CA ASN A 60 -2.03 22.61 16.87
C ASN A 60 -3.34 22.03 16.31
N LYS A 61 -4.42 22.83 16.30
CA LYS A 61 -5.76 22.42 15.86
C LYS A 61 -5.77 21.86 14.42
N ARG A 62 -4.98 22.45 13.49
CA ARG A 62 -4.90 22.00 12.10
C ARG A 62 -4.34 20.57 12.03
N GLN A 63 -3.30 20.27 12.78
CA GLN A 63 -2.67 18.96 12.84
C GLN A 63 -3.61 17.90 13.42
N VAL A 64 -4.39 18.25 14.43
CA VAL A 64 -5.42 17.37 15.01
C VAL A 64 -6.47 17.01 13.95
N VAL A 65 -7.00 18.00 13.23
CA VAL A 65 -7.99 17.78 12.17
C VAL A 65 -7.40 16.94 11.03
N GLN A 66 -6.16 17.21 10.60
CA GLN A 66 -5.49 16.45 9.57
C GLN A 66 -5.28 14.97 9.98
N SER A 67 -4.86 14.73 11.22
CA SER A 67 -4.70 13.38 11.77
C SER A 67 -6.04 12.64 11.84
N LEU A 68 -7.13 13.33 12.23
CA LEU A 68 -8.47 12.76 12.25
C LEU A 68 -8.94 12.40 10.83
N MET A 69 -8.71 13.27 9.83
CA MET A 69 -9.06 12.97 8.44
C MET A 69 -8.30 11.74 7.91
N LEU A 70 -6.99 11.64 8.17
CA LEU A 70 -6.20 10.47 7.82
C LEU A 70 -6.73 9.20 8.50
N SER A 71 -7.09 9.33 9.77
CA SER A 71 -7.66 8.24 10.55
C SER A 71 -8.96 7.69 9.94
N VAL A 72 -9.86 8.56 9.47
CA VAL A 72 -11.12 8.11 8.85
C VAL A 72 -10.85 7.27 7.60
N PHE A 73 -9.98 7.74 6.69
CA PHE A 73 -9.65 6.96 5.49
C PHE A 73 -8.94 5.65 5.84
N LEU A 74 -8.01 5.68 6.78
CA LEU A 74 -7.27 4.50 7.21
C LEU A 74 -8.17 3.50 7.95
N PHE A 75 -9.13 3.97 8.73
CA PHE A 75 -10.12 3.12 9.39
C PHE A 75 -11.01 2.41 8.36
N LEU A 76 -11.58 3.14 7.42
CA LEU A 76 -12.39 2.57 6.36
C LEU A 76 -11.61 1.55 5.52
N PHE A 77 -10.37 1.89 5.15
CA PHE A 77 -9.48 0.94 4.47
C PHE A 77 -9.31 -0.35 5.27
N ASN A 78 -8.98 -0.26 6.55
CA ASN A 78 -8.75 -1.45 7.37
C ASN A 78 -10.02 -2.29 7.57
N VAL A 79 -11.19 -1.66 7.74
CA VAL A 79 -12.47 -2.38 7.85
C VAL A 79 -12.77 -3.14 6.56
N PHE A 80 -12.60 -2.48 5.41
CA PHE A 80 -12.83 -3.13 4.11
C PHE A 80 -11.77 -4.19 3.81
N LEU A 81 -10.50 -3.93 4.15
CA LEU A 81 -9.42 -4.90 4.02
C LEU A 81 -9.73 -6.18 4.79
N LEU A 82 -10.01 -6.08 6.08
CA LEU A 82 -10.29 -7.24 6.93
C LEU A 82 -11.51 -8.03 6.46
N LYS A 83 -12.59 -7.34 6.02
CA LYS A 83 -13.76 -8.01 5.42
C LYS A 83 -13.44 -8.67 4.09
N GLY A 84 -12.59 -8.06 3.29
CA GLY A 84 -12.20 -8.58 1.99
C GLY A 84 -11.27 -9.80 2.10
N THR A 85 -10.31 -9.77 3.02
CA THR A 85 -9.32 -10.85 3.18
C THR A 85 -9.90 -12.10 3.87
N SER A 86 -10.98 -11.99 4.61
CA SER A 86 -11.56 -13.11 5.36
C SER A 86 -12.08 -14.29 4.53
N GLY A 87 -12.20 -14.14 3.21
CA GLY A 87 -12.76 -15.17 2.32
C GLY A 87 -11.88 -15.52 1.12
N VAL A 88 -10.66 -14.98 1.05
CA VAL A 88 -9.74 -15.17 -0.07
C VAL A 88 -8.30 -15.36 0.43
N SER A 89 -7.43 -15.94 -0.42
CA SER A 89 -6.03 -16.14 -0.07
C SER A 89 -5.24 -14.83 0.04
N ALA A 90 -4.13 -14.86 0.78
CA ALA A 90 -3.20 -13.72 0.92
C ALA A 90 -2.77 -13.17 -0.45
N THR A 91 -2.45 -14.05 -1.40
CA THR A 91 -2.02 -13.61 -2.75
C THR A 91 -3.17 -13.03 -3.57
N THR A 92 -4.39 -13.56 -3.44
CA THR A 92 -5.58 -12.97 -4.08
C THR A 92 -5.84 -11.57 -3.51
N SER A 93 -5.78 -11.41 -2.20
CA SER A 93 -5.93 -10.11 -1.53
C SER A 93 -4.88 -9.12 -2.00
N ALA A 94 -3.60 -9.51 -2.01
CA ALA A 94 -2.50 -8.67 -2.49
C ALA A 94 -2.66 -8.30 -3.97
N SER A 95 -3.17 -9.25 -4.80
CA SER A 95 -3.39 -9.02 -6.23
C SER A 95 -4.42 -7.93 -6.49
N VAL A 96 -5.56 -8.01 -5.80
CA VAL A 96 -6.63 -7.02 -5.94
C VAL A 96 -6.16 -5.67 -5.41
N LEU A 97 -5.65 -5.66 -4.18
CA LEU A 97 -5.18 -4.44 -3.53
C LEU A 97 -4.00 -3.78 -4.25
N SER A 98 -3.24 -4.52 -5.05
CA SER A 98 -2.21 -3.89 -5.88
C SER A 98 -2.76 -2.96 -6.96
N ALA A 99 -4.07 -2.91 -7.22
CA ALA A 99 -4.69 -2.05 -8.24
C ALA A 99 -5.04 -0.63 -7.72
N TYR A 100 -4.91 -0.35 -6.41
CA TYR A 100 -5.29 0.96 -5.86
C TYR A 100 -4.52 2.16 -6.46
N PHE A 101 -3.32 1.95 -7.03
CA PHE A 101 -2.59 3.02 -7.73
C PHE A 101 -3.40 3.64 -8.89
N SER A 102 -4.28 2.86 -9.53
CA SER A 102 -5.18 3.35 -10.57
C SER A 102 -6.17 4.38 -10.00
N PHE A 103 -6.66 4.16 -8.79
CA PHE A 103 -7.52 5.12 -8.09
C PHE A 103 -6.73 6.33 -7.59
N VAL A 104 -5.45 6.16 -7.20
CA VAL A 104 -4.59 7.27 -6.78
C VAL A 104 -4.47 8.31 -7.89
N ILE A 105 -4.23 7.89 -9.14
CA ILE A 105 -4.09 8.83 -10.26
C ILE A 105 -5.38 9.63 -10.50
N VAL A 106 -6.54 8.96 -10.39
CA VAL A 106 -7.85 9.60 -10.54
C VAL A 106 -8.11 10.60 -9.41
N ILE A 107 -7.92 10.18 -8.16
CA ILE A 107 -8.15 11.04 -6.98
C ILE A 107 -7.17 12.22 -6.99
N GLN A 108 -5.90 11.98 -7.30
CA GLN A 108 -4.89 13.03 -7.39
C GLN A 108 -5.25 14.06 -8.47
N PHE A 109 -5.73 13.63 -9.64
CA PHE A 109 -6.21 14.54 -10.69
C PHE A 109 -7.37 15.41 -10.19
N PHE A 110 -8.38 14.84 -9.54
CA PHE A 110 -9.51 15.61 -8.99
C PHE A 110 -9.07 16.60 -7.91
N MET A 111 -8.09 16.25 -7.08
CA MET A 111 -7.58 17.11 -6.00
C MET A 111 -6.65 18.23 -6.50
N THR A 112 -5.80 17.95 -7.47
CA THR A 112 -4.76 18.90 -7.92
C THR A 112 -5.12 19.62 -9.21
N LYS A 113 -6.10 19.11 -9.98
CA LYS A 113 -6.48 19.56 -11.33
C LYS A 113 -5.31 19.53 -12.33
N LYS A 114 -4.24 18.81 -12.01
CA LYS A 114 -3.08 18.61 -12.90
C LYS A 114 -3.20 17.28 -13.60
N ALA A 115 -3.07 17.30 -14.93
CA ALA A 115 -3.03 16.06 -15.71
C ALA A 115 -1.80 15.22 -15.31
N PRO A 116 -1.94 13.89 -15.24
CA PRO A 116 -0.80 13.01 -15.00
C PRO A 116 0.20 13.07 -16.15
N ASN A 117 1.48 12.90 -15.85
CA ASN A 117 2.52 12.81 -16.86
C ASN A 117 2.34 11.57 -17.75
N VAL A 118 2.82 11.62 -18.98
CA VAL A 118 2.68 10.51 -19.94
C VAL A 118 3.35 9.23 -19.42
N ASN A 119 4.52 9.33 -18.78
CA ASN A 119 5.20 8.19 -18.15
C ASN A 119 4.34 7.52 -17.06
N HIS A 120 3.58 8.31 -16.29
CA HIS A 120 2.64 7.78 -15.31
C HIS A 120 1.52 6.95 -15.95
N ILE A 121 0.94 7.45 -17.05
CA ILE A 121 -0.13 6.73 -17.77
C ILE A 121 0.41 5.43 -18.39
N ILE A 122 1.58 5.50 -19.03
CA ILE A 122 2.24 4.31 -19.61
C ILE A 122 2.52 3.27 -18.50
N GLY A 123 3.07 3.72 -17.38
CA GLY A 123 3.36 2.84 -16.24
C GLY A 123 2.12 2.16 -15.70
N VAL A 124 1.03 2.91 -15.49
CA VAL A 124 -0.27 2.35 -15.06
C VAL A 124 -0.75 1.26 -16.00
N VAL A 125 -0.76 1.52 -17.32
CA VAL A 125 -1.19 0.53 -18.31
C VAL A 125 -0.34 -0.73 -18.24
N ILE A 126 0.98 -0.60 -18.12
CA ILE A 126 1.90 -1.73 -18.03
C ILE A 126 1.66 -2.52 -16.72
N VAL A 127 1.48 -1.84 -15.58
CA VAL A 127 1.19 -2.51 -14.30
C VAL A 127 -0.15 -3.23 -14.35
N LEU A 128 -1.21 -2.62 -14.91
CA LEU A 128 -2.51 -3.28 -15.08
C LEU A 128 -2.43 -4.52 -15.99
N LEU A 129 -1.65 -4.44 -17.07
CA LEU A 129 -1.39 -5.61 -17.92
C LEU A 129 -0.64 -6.70 -17.16
N GLY A 130 0.36 -6.31 -16.34
CA GLY A 130 1.09 -7.24 -15.49
C GLY A 130 0.19 -7.93 -14.46
N LEU A 131 -0.73 -7.20 -13.82
CA LEU A 131 -1.76 -7.75 -12.94
C LEU A 131 -2.70 -8.70 -13.68
N GLY A 132 -3.16 -8.32 -14.89
CA GLY A 132 -4.00 -9.17 -15.72
C GLY A 132 -3.30 -10.49 -16.05
N ILE A 133 -2.04 -10.46 -16.47
CA ILE A 133 -1.23 -11.66 -16.72
C ILE A 133 -1.11 -12.49 -15.44
N PHE A 134 -0.76 -11.83 -14.31
CA PHE A 134 -0.59 -12.47 -13.01
C PHE A 134 -1.84 -13.25 -12.58
N MET A 135 -3.02 -12.65 -12.73
CA MET A 135 -4.32 -13.24 -12.43
C MET A 135 -4.86 -14.14 -13.56
N LYS A 136 -4.09 -14.38 -14.62
CA LYS A 136 -4.54 -15.10 -15.84
C LYS A 136 -5.81 -14.51 -16.44
N PHE A 137 -6.04 -13.20 -16.27
CA PHE A 137 -7.26 -12.48 -16.64
C PHE A 137 -8.56 -13.11 -16.06
N GLN A 138 -8.43 -13.83 -14.94
CA GLN A 138 -9.56 -14.39 -14.22
C GLN A 138 -9.99 -13.42 -13.12
N PHE A 139 -11.02 -12.62 -13.40
CA PHE A 139 -11.55 -11.60 -12.48
C PHE A 139 -12.80 -12.09 -11.72
N SER A 140 -13.12 -13.38 -11.75
CA SER A 140 -14.28 -13.98 -11.08
C SER A 140 -14.28 -13.67 -9.58
N ASP A 141 -13.09 -13.66 -8.96
CA ASP A 141 -12.94 -13.40 -7.53
C ASP A 141 -13.23 -11.95 -7.13
N LEU A 142 -13.25 -11.02 -8.11
CA LEU A 142 -13.69 -9.64 -7.90
C LEU A 142 -15.21 -9.48 -7.87
N LEU A 143 -15.96 -10.46 -8.39
CA LEU A 143 -17.41 -10.39 -8.52
C LEU A 143 -18.15 -10.94 -7.30
N ASN A 144 -17.44 -11.34 -6.26
CA ASN A 144 -18.00 -11.75 -4.98
C ASN A 144 -17.93 -10.63 -3.93
N MET A 145 -18.54 -10.84 -2.76
CA MET A 145 -18.55 -9.85 -1.69
C MET A 145 -17.15 -9.50 -1.15
N SER A 146 -16.25 -10.48 -1.06
CA SER A 146 -14.86 -10.23 -0.64
C SER A 146 -14.14 -9.34 -1.64
N GLY A 147 -14.27 -9.59 -2.94
CA GLY A 147 -13.71 -8.74 -3.99
C GLY A 147 -14.26 -7.31 -3.95
N LEU A 148 -15.57 -7.14 -3.73
CA LEU A 148 -16.16 -5.81 -3.55
C LEU A 148 -15.55 -5.06 -2.37
N PHE A 149 -15.37 -5.73 -1.22
CA PHE A 149 -14.71 -5.11 -0.06
C PHE A 149 -13.25 -4.75 -0.35
N LEU A 150 -12.51 -5.59 -1.07
CA LEU A 150 -11.13 -5.26 -1.48
C LEU A 150 -11.08 -4.05 -2.42
N LEU A 151 -12.02 -3.92 -3.37
CA LEU A 151 -12.11 -2.73 -4.23
C LEU A 151 -12.45 -1.46 -3.42
N LEU A 152 -13.33 -1.55 -2.42
CA LEU A 152 -13.60 -0.43 -1.52
C LEU A 152 -12.37 -0.09 -0.66
N ALA A 153 -11.59 -1.09 -0.26
CA ALA A 153 -10.31 -0.89 0.40
C ALA A 153 -9.33 -0.14 -0.52
N ASP A 154 -9.22 -0.51 -1.79
CA ASP A 154 -8.39 0.18 -2.78
C ASP A 154 -8.74 1.67 -2.91
N ILE A 155 -10.03 1.99 -3.04
CA ILE A 155 -10.51 3.37 -3.17
C ILE A 155 -10.17 4.17 -1.91
N THR A 156 -10.43 3.61 -0.73
CA THR A 156 -10.19 4.30 0.55
C THR A 156 -8.68 4.44 0.84
N PHE A 157 -7.87 3.45 0.48
CA PHE A 157 -6.42 3.54 0.62
C PHE A 157 -5.79 4.51 -0.37
N ALA A 158 -6.27 4.55 -1.60
CA ALA A 158 -5.88 5.54 -2.59
C ALA A 158 -6.16 6.97 -2.09
N ALA A 159 -7.36 7.21 -1.54
CA ALA A 159 -7.70 8.49 -0.92
C ALA A 159 -6.77 8.81 0.26
N TYR A 160 -6.51 7.84 1.14
CA TYR A 160 -5.56 7.97 2.24
C TYR A 160 -4.17 8.39 1.75
N ILE A 161 -3.61 7.69 0.75
CA ILE A 161 -2.26 8.00 0.21
C ILE A 161 -2.19 9.42 -0.35
N VAL A 162 -3.20 9.85 -1.11
CA VAL A 162 -3.22 11.19 -1.72
C VAL A 162 -3.32 12.27 -0.64
N VAL A 163 -4.20 12.09 0.35
CA VAL A 163 -4.39 13.05 1.44
C VAL A 163 -3.17 13.07 2.37
N ALA A 164 -2.59 11.91 2.68
CA ALA A 164 -1.38 11.80 3.48
C ALA A 164 -0.19 12.51 2.82
N GLY A 165 0.01 12.31 1.51
CA GLY A 165 1.03 13.00 0.74
C GLY A 165 0.88 14.52 0.76
N LYS A 166 -0.36 15.03 0.66
CA LYS A 166 -0.64 16.47 0.77
C LYS A 166 -0.32 17.00 2.17
N PHE A 167 -0.71 16.28 3.23
CA PHE A 167 -0.49 16.75 4.59
C PHE A 167 0.96 16.59 5.05
N ALA A 168 1.67 15.57 4.55
CA ALA A 168 3.07 15.34 4.89
C ALA A 168 4.00 16.49 4.47
N THR A 169 3.65 17.25 3.41
CA THR A 169 4.42 18.43 2.98
C THR A 169 4.26 19.62 3.92
N ASP A 170 3.07 19.79 4.50
CA ASP A 170 2.68 20.99 5.26
C ASP A 170 2.75 20.79 6.78
N THR A 171 2.82 19.55 7.23
CA THR A 171 2.69 19.18 8.63
C THR A 171 3.80 18.21 9.05
N ASN A 172 4.13 18.19 10.34
CA ASN A 172 5.09 17.23 10.88
C ASN A 172 4.57 15.79 10.72
N PRO A 173 5.28 14.92 9.96
CA PRO A 173 4.88 13.53 9.74
C PRO A 173 4.75 12.72 11.03
N ALA A 174 5.56 12.99 12.05
CA ALA A 174 5.49 12.30 13.34
C ALA A 174 4.13 12.54 14.02
N ILE A 175 3.65 13.79 14.00
CA ILE A 175 2.33 14.14 14.56
C ILE A 175 1.21 13.48 13.77
N LEU A 176 1.30 13.46 12.42
CA LEU A 176 0.31 12.79 11.59
C LEU A 176 0.28 11.29 11.84
N ALA A 177 1.45 10.62 11.90
CA ALA A 177 1.56 9.20 12.15
C ALA A 177 1.00 8.80 13.54
N MET A 178 1.38 9.54 14.58
CA MET A 178 0.89 9.31 15.93
C MET A 178 -0.61 9.62 16.05
N GLY A 179 -1.05 10.78 15.56
CA GLY A 179 -2.42 11.24 15.68
C GLY A 179 -3.42 10.35 14.92
N GLN A 180 -3.07 9.85 13.72
CA GLN A 180 -3.94 8.92 13.00
C GLN A 180 -4.14 7.60 13.76
N LEU A 181 -3.11 7.07 14.42
CA LEU A 181 -3.22 5.84 15.21
C LEU A 181 -4.08 6.06 16.48
N PHE A 182 -3.90 7.21 17.13
CA PHE A 182 -4.74 7.59 18.26
C PHE A 182 -6.23 7.64 17.91
N PHE A 183 -6.58 8.34 16.83
CA PHE A 183 -7.98 8.42 16.40
C PHE A 183 -8.50 7.09 15.85
N ASN A 184 -7.66 6.30 15.16
CA ASN A 184 -8.04 4.95 14.75
C ASN A 184 -8.33 4.05 15.95
N PHE A 185 -7.52 4.11 17.00
CA PHE A 185 -7.79 3.41 18.25
C PHE A 185 -9.15 3.82 18.83
N ILE A 186 -9.42 5.12 18.97
CA ILE A 186 -10.71 5.61 19.50
C ILE A 186 -11.90 5.13 18.65
N ILE A 187 -11.81 5.30 17.32
CA ILE A 187 -12.89 4.91 16.41
C ILE A 187 -13.11 3.40 16.47
N SER A 188 -12.05 2.59 16.36
CA SER A 188 -12.15 1.13 16.41
C SER A 188 -12.74 0.65 17.73
N THR A 189 -12.32 1.24 18.84
CA THR A 189 -12.83 0.92 20.18
C THR A 189 -14.31 1.27 20.32
N ALA A 190 -14.73 2.42 19.81
CA ALA A 190 -16.14 2.82 19.84
C ALA A 190 -17.02 1.84 19.01
N PHE A 191 -16.55 1.44 17.83
CA PHE A 191 -17.25 0.43 17.01
C PHE A 191 -17.26 -0.94 17.66
N TYR A 192 -16.17 -1.36 18.32
CA TYR A 192 -16.10 -2.63 19.05
C TYR A 192 -17.11 -2.67 20.19
N PHE A 193 -17.17 -1.66 21.05
CA PHE A 193 -18.15 -1.62 22.13
C PHE A 193 -19.59 -1.47 21.61
N GLY A 194 -19.79 -0.77 20.49
CA GLY A 194 -21.08 -0.74 19.80
C GLY A 194 -21.52 -2.13 19.34
N GLU A 195 -20.61 -2.89 18.74
CA GLU A 195 -20.86 -4.28 18.31
C GLU A 195 -21.20 -5.20 19.49
N VAL A 196 -20.38 -5.15 20.57
CA VAL A 196 -20.61 -5.90 21.81
C VAL A 196 -21.97 -5.60 22.40
N SER A 197 -22.38 -4.32 22.45
CA SER A 197 -23.68 -3.89 22.97
C SER A 197 -24.84 -4.40 22.13
N ILE A 198 -24.72 -4.39 20.80
CA ILE A 198 -25.77 -4.83 19.89
C ILE A 198 -25.92 -6.36 19.91
N LYS A 199 -24.78 -7.07 19.91
CA LYS A 199 -24.76 -8.55 19.89
C LYS A 199 -24.93 -9.18 21.27
N HIS A 200 -24.93 -8.38 22.35
CA HIS A 200 -24.93 -8.85 23.74
C HIS A 200 -23.85 -9.90 24.03
N THR A 201 -22.68 -9.76 23.41
CA THR A 201 -21.53 -10.66 23.61
C THR A 201 -20.67 -10.18 24.77
N ALA A 202 -19.97 -11.13 25.42
CA ALA A 202 -18.97 -10.77 26.43
C ALA A 202 -17.66 -10.35 25.74
N VAL A 203 -16.94 -9.42 26.36
CA VAL A 203 -15.56 -9.07 25.96
C VAL A 203 -14.65 -10.20 26.41
N VAL A 204 -14.16 -11.00 25.46
CA VAL A 204 -13.26 -12.13 25.75
C VAL A 204 -12.06 -12.04 24.83
N LEU A 205 -10.89 -11.82 25.40
CA LEU A 205 -9.66 -11.80 24.60
C LEU A 205 -9.34 -13.20 24.07
N PRO A 206 -9.01 -13.32 22.77
CA PRO A 206 -8.61 -14.58 22.17
C PRO A 206 -7.41 -15.20 22.89
N LYS A 207 -7.43 -16.53 23.07
CA LYS A 207 -6.34 -17.27 23.71
C LYS A 207 -5.35 -17.87 22.70
N ASP A 208 -5.66 -17.77 21.40
CA ASP A 208 -4.85 -18.32 20.33
C ASP A 208 -3.49 -17.58 20.23
N PRO A 209 -2.34 -18.30 20.32
CA PRO A 209 -1.02 -17.72 20.16
C PRO A 209 -0.79 -17.08 18.78
N LEU A 210 -1.39 -17.64 17.71
CA LEU A 210 -1.28 -17.08 16.34
C LEU A 210 -1.97 -15.74 16.22
N PHE A 211 -3.12 -15.58 16.89
CA PHE A 211 -3.77 -14.26 16.99
C PHE A 211 -2.83 -13.21 17.59
N TRP A 212 -2.19 -13.52 18.71
CA TRP A 212 -1.27 -12.58 19.37
C TRP A 212 0.00 -12.35 18.55
N GLY A 213 0.49 -13.35 17.82
CA GLY A 213 1.56 -13.20 16.84
C GLY A 213 1.18 -12.18 15.75
N SER A 214 -0.03 -12.29 15.21
CA SER A 214 -0.59 -11.34 14.23
C SER A 214 -0.74 -9.94 14.83
N VAL A 215 -1.25 -9.83 16.06
CA VAL A 215 -1.38 -8.55 16.78
C VAL A 215 -0.02 -7.87 16.92
N VAL A 216 1.01 -8.60 17.40
CA VAL A 216 2.35 -8.04 17.61
C VAL A 216 2.96 -7.60 16.28
N PHE A 217 2.92 -8.47 15.25
CA PHE A 217 3.48 -8.14 13.94
C PHE A 217 2.79 -6.90 13.33
N ILE A 218 1.47 -6.90 13.26
CA ILE A 218 0.70 -5.81 12.65
C ILE A 218 0.91 -4.50 13.43
N SER A 219 0.92 -4.55 14.78
CA SER A 219 1.10 -3.35 15.59
C SER A 219 2.46 -2.70 15.40
N ILE A 220 3.54 -3.49 15.42
CA ILE A 220 4.91 -2.97 15.36
C ILE A 220 5.28 -2.59 13.93
N PHE A 221 5.13 -3.53 12.99
CA PHE A 221 5.66 -3.36 11.63
C PHE A 221 4.71 -2.59 10.72
N ILE A 222 3.39 -2.76 10.85
CA ILE A 222 2.43 -2.11 9.97
C ILE A 222 1.90 -0.81 10.59
N ARG A 223 1.38 -0.83 11.81
CA ARG A 223 0.85 0.40 12.44
C ARG A 223 1.98 1.36 12.80
N GLY A 224 3.00 0.87 13.51
CA GLY A 224 4.14 1.66 13.91
C GLY A 224 5.05 2.02 12.74
N PHE A 225 5.88 1.08 12.32
CA PHE A 225 6.98 1.35 11.39
C PHE A 225 6.52 1.77 9.99
N TYR A 226 5.65 0.98 9.34
CA TYR A 226 5.15 1.28 7.99
C TYR A 226 4.46 2.65 7.95
N GLY A 227 3.52 2.92 8.88
CA GLY A 227 2.77 4.17 8.89
C GLY A 227 3.65 5.41 9.05
N ILE A 228 4.67 5.34 9.91
CA ILE A 228 5.65 6.43 10.09
C ILE A 228 6.44 6.65 8.80
N VAL A 229 7.11 5.58 8.31
CA VAL A 229 8.02 5.65 7.16
C VAL A 229 7.28 6.13 5.91
N GLN A 230 6.06 5.65 5.67
CA GLN A 230 5.23 6.08 4.54
C GLN A 230 5.02 7.60 4.55
N ILE A 231 4.54 8.16 5.66
CA ILE A 231 4.24 9.60 5.74
C ILE A 231 5.52 10.44 5.62
N TYR A 232 6.63 9.98 6.21
CA TYR A 232 7.93 10.65 6.04
C TYR A 232 8.43 10.62 4.60
N ALA A 233 8.32 9.47 3.92
CA ALA A 233 8.75 9.33 2.53
C ALA A 233 7.91 10.19 1.57
N GLN A 234 6.62 10.35 1.83
CA GLN A 234 5.70 11.15 1.03
C GLN A 234 5.98 12.67 1.06
N ARG A 235 6.88 13.15 1.91
CA ARG A 235 7.44 14.52 1.79
C ARG A 235 8.37 14.68 0.58
N TYR A 236 8.97 13.61 0.11
CA TYR A 236 10.01 13.61 -0.92
C TYR A 236 9.57 12.95 -2.22
N ILE A 237 8.48 12.19 -2.15
CA ILE A 237 7.93 11.41 -3.26
C ILE A 237 6.42 11.67 -3.35
N ASN A 238 5.92 11.91 -4.55
CA ASN A 238 4.49 12.15 -4.76
C ASN A 238 3.65 10.89 -4.47
N ALA A 239 2.37 11.09 -4.18
CA ALA A 239 1.43 10.03 -3.82
C ALA A 239 1.31 8.95 -4.91
N PHE A 240 1.32 9.36 -6.18
CA PHE A 240 1.22 8.44 -7.30
C PHE A 240 2.43 7.49 -7.37
N TYR A 241 3.66 8.02 -7.32
CA TYR A 241 4.85 7.18 -7.39
C TYR A 241 5.00 6.29 -6.12
N THR A 242 4.58 6.81 -4.95
CA THR A 242 4.47 5.99 -3.73
C THR A 242 3.55 4.79 -3.95
N SER A 243 2.38 4.99 -4.55
CA SER A 243 1.42 3.91 -4.80
C SER A 243 1.93 2.88 -5.81
N LEU A 244 2.69 3.32 -6.80
CA LEU A 244 3.33 2.40 -7.76
C LEU A 244 4.43 1.55 -7.11
N ILE A 245 5.25 2.12 -6.22
CA ILE A 245 6.22 1.32 -5.45
C ILE A 245 5.48 0.25 -4.65
N PHE A 246 4.41 0.63 -3.99
CA PHE A 246 3.61 -0.32 -3.21
C PHE A 246 2.95 -1.41 -4.06
N SER A 247 2.63 -1.16 -5.34
CA SER A 247 2.10 -2.22 -6.22
C SER A 247 3.08 -3.39 -6.45
N THR A 248 4.37 -3.21 -6.12
CA THR A 248 5.35 -4.31 -6.10
C THR A 248 5.13 -5.30 -4.94
N GLU A 249 4.24 -4.97 -4.01
CA GLU A 249 3.83 -5.82 -2.88
C GLU A 249 3.38 -7.21 -3.34
N ILE A 250 2.62 -7.30 -4.43
CA ILE A 250 2.18 -8.57 -5.00
C ILE A 250 3.36 -9.47 -5.39
N VAL A 251 4.43 -8.88 -5.93
CA VAL A 251 5.64 -9.62 -6.31
C VAL A 251 6.28 -10.24 -5.08
N ILE A 252 6.42 -9.45 -4.02
CA ILE A 252 7.01 -9.89 -2.76
C ILE A 252 6.11 -10.96 -2.11
N THR A 253 4.80 -10.77 -2.11
CA THR A 253 3.82 -11.72 -1.52
C THR A 253 3.95 -13.10 -2.17
N VAL A 254 4.09 -13.18 -3.50
CA VAL A 254 4.24 -14.46 -4.21
C VAL A 254 5.49 -15.22 -3.76
N PHE A 255 6.61 -14.53 -3.58
CA PHE A 255 7.85 -15.18 -3.13
C PHE A 255 7.82 -15.52 -1.64
N MET A 256 7.13 -14.72 -0.84
CA MET A 256 7.03 -14.92 0.60
C MET A 256 5.96 -15.95 0.99
N SER A 257 4.88 -16.10 0.23
CA SER A 257 3.78 -17.02 0.54
C SER A 257 4.25 -18.46 0.77
N PRO A 258 5.07 -19.11 -0.08
CA PRO A 258 5.56 -20.45 0.18
C PRO A 258 6.45 -20.54 1.42
N VAL A 259 7.28 -19.52 1.65
CA VAL A 259 8.20 -19.48 2.82
C VAL A 259 7.41 -19.38 4.12
N LEU A 260 6.43 -18.49 4.15
CA LEU A 260 5.58 -18.28 5.32
C LEU A 260 4.63 -19.45 5.57
N ALA A 261 4.17 -20.13 4.51
CA ALA A 261 3.37 -21.33 4.63
C ALA A 261 4.09 -22.45 5.36
N MET A 262 5.41 -22.59 5.19
CA MET A 262 6.23 -23.55 5.95
C MET A 262 6.32 -23.18 7.43
N VAL A 263 6.24 -21.88 7.77
CA VAL A 263 6.35 -21.41 9.16
C VAL A 263 5.01 -21.51 9.89
N PHE A 264 3.90 -21.23 9.19
CA PHE A 264 2.55 -21.17 9.78
C PHE A 264 1.71 -22.42 9.52
N ASP A 265 2.29 -23.45 8.90
CA ASP A 265 1.59 -24.70 8.50
C ASP A 265 0.31 -24.42 7.67
N THR A 266 0.38 -23.42 6.77
CA THR A 266 -0.70 -23.02 5.89
C THR A 266 -0.44 -23.49 4.46
N LYS A 267 -1.46 -23.43 3.59
CA LYS A 267 -1.28 -23.75 2.16
C LYS A 267 -0.61 -22.57 1.46
N GLY A 268 0.71 -22.67 1.25
CA GLY A 268 1.44 -21.72 0.40
C GLY A 268 0.98 -21.78 -1.05
N GLU A 269 1.04 -20.65 -1.74
CA GLU A 269 0.74 -20.61 -3.17
C GLU A 269 1.92 -21.04 -4.03
N GLU A 270 1.62 -21.78 -5.11
CA GLU A 270 2.63 -22.19 -6.08
C GLU A 270 3.14 -21.00 -6.92
N ILE A 271 4.46 -20.92 -7.04
CA ILE A 271 5.12 -19.97 -7.94
C ILE A 271 5.05 -20.51 -9.36
N THR A 272 4.15 -19.97 -10.18
CA THR A 272 4.01 -20.39 -11.59
C THR A 272 4.76 -19.44 -12.54
N ALA A 273 5.12 -19.94 -13.73
CA ALA A 273 5.76 -19.10 -14.75
C ALA A 273 4.91 -17.86 -15.14
N VAL A 274 3.58 -17.99 -15.10
CA VAL A 274 2.65 -16.90 -15.40
C VAL A 274 2.72 -15.83 -14.32
N LYS A 275 2.74 -16.20 -13.02
CA LYS A 275 2.91 -15.26 -11.92
C LYS A 275 4.26 -14.55 -12.00
N LEU A 276 5.34 -15.26 -12.33
CA LEU A 276 6.66 -14.65 -12.55
C LEU A 276 6.66 -13.66 -13.71
N ALA A 277 6.07 -14.02 -14.85
CA ALA A 277 5.96 -13.12 -16.00
C ALA A 277 5.14 -11.86 -15.66
N GLY A 278 3.98 -12.01 -15.01
CA GLY A 278 3.17 -10.88 -14.54
C GLY A 278 3.94 -9.98 -13.58
N SER A 279 4.68 -10.56 -12.63
CA SER A 279 5.53 -9.85 -11.68
C SER A 279 6.60 -9.00 -12.37
N LEU A 280 7.29 -9.55 -13.37
CA LEU A 280 8.29 -8.81 -14.14
C LEU A 280 7.68 -7.62 -14.90
N VAL A 281 6.49 -7.80 -15.48
CA VAL A 281 5.77 -6.72 -16.16
C VAL A 281 5.35 -5.64 -15.17
N ILE A 282 4.87 -5.99 -13.97
CA ILE A 282 4.53 -5.02 -12.91
C ILE A 282 5.76 -4.19 -12.53
N VAL A 283 6.88 -4.84 -12.24
CA VAL A 283 8.13 -4.14 -11.88
C VAL A 283 8.60 -3.22 -13.01
N ALA A 284 8.53 -3.68 -14.27
CA ALA A 284 8.86 -2.85 -15.42
C ALA A 284 7.97 -1.61 -15.52
N GLY A 285 6.66 -1.73 -15.29
CA GLY A 285 5.72 -0.61 -15.28
C GLY A 285 6.03 0.42 -14.19
N VAL A 286 6.37 -0.05 -12.98
CA VAL A 286 6.80 0.83 -11.87
C VAL A 286 8.07 1.61 -12.23
N LEU A 287 9.08 0.94 -12.80
CA LEU A 287 10.32 1.58 -13.20
C LEU A 287 10.12 2.62 -14.33
N ILE A 288 9.25 2.33 -15.29
CA ILE A 288 8.92 3.27 -16.39
C ILE A 288 8.18 4.50 -15.87
N SER A 289 7.41 4.36 -14.81
CA SER A 289 6.69 5.48 -14.18
C SER A 289 7.60 6.44 -13.42
N ASP A 290 8.83 6.04 -13.06
CA ASP A 290 9.78 6.94 -12.42
C ASP A 290 10.30 7.99 -13.42
N GLU A 291 10.08 9.27 -13.12
CA GLU A 291 10.46 10.39 -13.99
C GLU A 291 11.95 10.38 -14.32
N VAL A 292 12.81 10.08 -13.33
CA VAL A 292 14.27 10.08 -13.53
C VAL A 292 14.71 8.94 -14.44
N ILE A 293 14.08 7.77 -14.29
CA ILE A 293 14.37 6.59 -15.12
C ILE A 293 13.82 6.82 -16.53
N PHE A 294 12.59 7.34 -16.64
CA PHE A 294 11.96 7.63 -17.92
C PHE A 294 12.79 8.64 -18.75
N ASP A 295 13.20 9.75 -18.15
CA ASP A 295 14.02 10.78 -18.81
C ASP A 295 15.36 10.22 -19.29
N LYS A 296 15.99 9.33 -18.51
CA LYS A 296 17.23 8.65 -18.91
C LYS A 296 16.99 7.71 -20.10
N ILE A 297 15.88 7.01 -20.14
CA ILE A 297 15.53 6.11 -21.25
C ILE A 297 15.24 6.94 -22.50
N GLU A 298 14.44 7.99 -22.37
CA GLU A 298 14.08 8.88 -23.48
C GLU A 298 15.32 9.57 -24.08
N SER A 299 16.20 10.09 -23.25
CA SER A 299 17.44 10.74 -23.70
C SER A 299 18.37 9.78 -24.45
N LYS A 300 18.53 8.54 -23.96
CA LYS A 300 19.29 7.49 -24.67
C LYS A 300 18.64 7.12 -26.00
N TYR A 301 17.33 7.02 -26.06
CA TYR A 301 16.60 6.71 -27.30
C TYR A 301 16.74 7.85 -28.33
N LYS A 302 16.59 9.10 -27.91
CA LYS A 302 16.82 10.28 -28.77
C LYS A 302 18.24 10.32 -29.30
N ALA A 303 19.24 10.08 -28.47
CA ALA A 303 20.65 10.03 -28.86
C ALA A 303 20.95 8.92 -29.90
N LYS A 304 20.36 7.72 -29.72
CA LYS A 304 20.49 6.60 -30.67
C LYS A 304 19.85 6.92 -32.02
N ARG A 305 18.66 7.55 -32.03
CA ARG A 305 17.95 7.96 -33.23
C ARG A 305 18.71 9.02 -34.02
N LEU A 306 19.35 9.98 -33.34
CA LEU A 306 20.20 11.00 -33.96
C LEU A 306 21.44 10.39 -34.61
N LYS A 307 22.09 9.39 -33.97
CA LYS A 307 23.24 8.67 -34.56
C LYS A 307 22.83 7.90 -35.82
N SER A 308 21.74 7.14 -35.77
CA SER A 308 21.21 6.38 -36.90
C SER A 308 20.76 7.28 -38.07
N GLY A 309 20.23 8.48 -37.76
CA GLY A 309 19.88 9.47 -38.80
C GLY A 309 21.12 10.07 -39.51
N LYS A 310 22.21 10.31 -38.77
CA LYS A 310 23.48 10.80 -39.34
C LYS A 310 24.16 9.74 -40.21
N GLU A 311 24.17 8.46 -39.78
CA GLU A 311 24.75 7.36 -40.59
C GLU A 311 24.00 7.16 -41.92
N LYS A 312 22.66 7.28 -41.92
CA LYS A 312 21.84 7.22 -43.12
C LYS A 312 22.06 8.41 -44.07
N SER A 313 22.37 9.59 -43.52
CA SER A 313 22.66 10.82 -44.30
C SER A 313 24.04 10.74 -44.95
N ASN A 314 25.07 10.28 -44.22
CA ASN A 314 26.43 10.15 -44.76
C ASN A 314 26.54 9.01 -45.81
N GLY A 315 25.85 7.90 -45.61
CA GLY A 315 25.85 6.80 -46.62
C GLY A 315 25.11 7.16 -47.93
N LYS A 316 24.26 8.18 -47.94
CA LYS A 316 23.67 8.73 -49.14
C LYS A 316 24.56 9.74 -49.87
N GLN A 317 25.51 10.37 -49.22
CA GLN A 317 26.47 11.28 -49.83
C GLN A 317 27.67 10.57 -50.46
N GLU A 318 28.00 9.36 -49.99
CA GLU A 318 29.07 8.54 -50.59
C GLU A 318 28.60 7.68 -51.76
N SER A 319 27.31 7.64 -52.07
CA SER A 319 26.74 6.84 -53.20
C SER A 319 26.28 7.69 -54.41
N ASN A 320 26.59 8.98 -54.41
CA ASN A 320 26.46 9.91 -55.54
C ASN A 320 27.84 10.40 -56.01
#